data_3b87c989d1ad280aaf4b6ea4899f5245
#
_entry.id   3b87c989d1ad280aaf4b6ea4899f5245
#
_cell.length_a   1.000
_cell.length_b   1.000
_cell.length_c   1.000
_cell.angle_alpha   90.00
_cell.angle_beta   90.00
_cell.angle_gamma   90.00
#
_symmetry.space_group_name_H-M   'P 1'
#
loop_
_entity.id
_entity.type
_entity.pdbx_description
1 polymer ?
#
loop_
_entity_poly.entity_id
_entity_poly.type
_entity_poly.pdbx_seq_one_letter_code
_entity_poly.pdbx_strand_id
1 'polypeptide(L)'
;MLDNILEQVGIDNYIYLCILLFTVGAIGILYRRSTIVMLMSVELMLAAANMLLAVFSVYHQDTSGQVFVIFSLAVAAAEVAVGLAILVAIHRNIGTIDIDKLKNLKG
;
A
#
# COMPACT_ATOMS: atom_id res chain seq x y z
N MET A 1 -14.97 11.36 -19.71
CA MET A 1 -14.70 9.91 -19.82
C MET A 1 -14.71 9.21 -18.47
N LEU A 2 -13.94 9.68 -17.47
CA LEU A 2 -13.91 9.08 -16.14
C LEU A 2 -15.26 9.21 -15.42
N ASP A 3 -15.96 10.32 -15.59
CA ASP A 3 -17.28 10.52 -14.98
C ASP A 3 -18.27 9.46 -15.48
N ASN A 4 -18.22 9.14 -16.78
CA ASN A 4 -19.09 8.12 -17.35
C ASN A 4 -18.79 6.72 -16.80
N ILE A 5 -17.51 6.45 -16.53
CA ILE A 5 -17.08 5.17 -15.94
C ILE A 5 -17.64 5.04 -14.51
N LEU A 6 -17.55 6.13 -13.73
CA LEU A 6 -18.09 6.13 -12.36
C LEU A 6 -19.61 5.97 -12.35
N GLU A 7 -20.30 6.57 -13.32
CA GLU A 7 -21.74 6.39 -13.46
C GLU A 7 -22.11 4.97 -13.83
N GLN A 8 -21.36 4.34 -14.75
CA GLN A 8 -21.66 2.99 -15.21
C GLN A 8 -21.38 1.94 -14.14
N VAL A 9 -20.27 2.07 -13.44
CA VAL A 9 -19.86 1.09 -12.43
C VAL A 9 -20.41 1.42 -11.05
N GLY A 10 -20.65 2.71 -10.78
CA GLY A 10 -21.08 3.21 -9.49
C GLY A 10 -19.90 3.40 -8.52
N ILE A 11 -19.89 4.54 -7.84
CA ILE A 11 -18.83 4.87 -6.89
C ILE A 11 -18.74 3.86 -5.75
N ASP A 12 -19.86 3.29 -5.35
CA ASP A 12 -19.90 2.31 -4.26
C ASP A 12 -19.05 1.09 -4.55
N ASN A 13 -19.02 0.63 -5.81
CA ASN A 13 -18.22 -0.52 -6.21
C ASN A 13 -16.73 -0.25 -6.04
N TYR A 14 -16.27 0.97 -6.34
CA TYR A 14 -14.88 1.37 -6.12
C TYR A 14 -14.54 1.43 -4.64
N ILE A 15 -15.45 1.93 -3.83
CA ILE A 15 -15.28 1.99 -2.38
C ILE A 15 -15.16 0.59 -1.80
N TYR A 16 -16.01 -0.35 -2.22
CA TYR A 16 -15.94 -1.73 -1.77
C TYR A 16 -14.61 -2.39 -2.15
N LEU A 17 -14.14 -2.14 -3.37
CA LEU A 17 -12.84 -2.66 -3.79
C LEU A 17 -11.71 -2.10 -2.94
N CYS A 18 -11.73 -0.81 -2.64
CA CYS A 18 -10.72 -0.18 -1.78
C CYS A 18 -10.73 -0.77 -0.37
N ILE A 19 -11.91 -0.98 0.20
CA ILE A 19 -12.06 -1.59 1.51
C ILE A 19 -11.52 -3.03 1.50
N LEU A 20 -11.84 -3.78 0.46
CA LEU A 20 -11.36 -5.14 0.32
C LEU A 20 -9.84 -5.21 0.25
N LEU A 21 -9.22 -4.38 -0.59
CA LEU A 21 -7.77 -4.34 -0.74
C LEU A 21 -7.08 -3.92 0.56
N PHE A 22 -7.62 -2.90 1.23
CA PHE A 22 -7.09 -2.45 2.51
C PHE A 22 -7.16 -3.55 3.56
N THR A 23 -8.28 -4.26 3.62
CA THR A 23 -8.49 -5.37 4.56
C THR A 23 -7.52 -6.51 4.29
N VAL A 24 -7.32 -6.87 3.02
CA VAL A 24 -6.34 -7.90 2.64
C VAL A 24 -4.93 -7.51 3.08
N GLY A 25 -4.56 -6.25 2.87
CA GLY A 25 -3.27 -5.74 3.32
C GLY A 25 -3.12 -5.80 4.84
N ALA A 26 -4.15 -5.41 5.57
CA ALA A 26 -4.14 -5.46 7.03
C ALA A 26 -3.99 -6.89 7.55
N ILE A 27 -4.70 -7.85 6.94
CA ILE A 27 -4.58 -9.26 7.28
C ILE A 27 -3.16 -9.76 7.01
N GLY A 28 -2.57 -9.36 5.90
CA GLY A 28 -1.19 -9.73 5.57
C GLY A 28 -0.18 -9.29 6.63
N ILE A 29 -0.34 -8.09 7.18
CA ILE A 29 0.53 -7.59 8.24
C ILE A 29 0.35 -8.41 9.52
N LEU A 30 -0.89 -8.74 9.87
CA LEU A 30 -1.20 -9.40 11.14
C LEU A 30 -0.79 -10.87 11.16
N TYR A 31 -0.85 -11.56 10.01
CA TYR A 31 -0.68 -13.02 9.97
C TYR A 31 0.64 -13.49 9.40
N ARG A 32 1.40 -12.63 8.74
CA ARG A 32 2.68 -13.02 8.14
C ARG A 32 3.86 -12.50 8.95
N ARG A 33 4.90 -13.34 9.05
CA ARG A 33 6.14 -13.01 9.77
C ARG A 33 7.24 -12.49 8.87
N SER A 34 7.14 -12.74 7.56
CA SER A 34 8.16 -12.28 6.61
C SER A 34 8.10 -10.75 6.49
N THR A 35 9.22 -10.10 6.62
CA THR A 35 9.32 -8.65 6.51
C THR A 35 8.98 -8.17 5.11
N ILE A 36 9.32 -8.94 4.08
CA ILE A 36 8.95 -8.63 2.70
C ILE A 36 7.44 -8.63 2.53
N VAL A 37 6.76 -9.63 3.07
CA VAL A 37 5.29 -9.72 3.00
C VAL A 37 4.65 -8.56 3.74
N MET A 38 5.20 -8.17 4.90
CA MET A 38 4.72 -7.01 5.64
C MET A 38 4.87 -5.72 4.83
N LEU A 39 6.01 -5.54 4.17
CA LEU A 39 6.25 -4.39 3.31
C LEU A 39 5.26 -4.34 2.15
N MET A 40 5.04 -5.48 1.48
CA MET A 40 4.08 -5.59 0.39
C MET A 40 2.65 -5.31 0.87
N SER A 41 2.31 -5.77 2.08
CA SER A 41 0.99 -5.55 2.68
C SER A 41 0.74 -4.07 2.96
N VAL A 42 1.74 -3.36 3.48
CA VAL A 42 1.66 -1.91 3.69
C VAL A 42 1.46 -1.19 2.35
N GLU A 43 2.20 -1.60 1.31
CA GLU A 43 2.05 -1.02 -0.02
C GLU A 43 0.65 -1.24 -0.59
N LEU A 44 0.08 -2.42 -0.36
CA LEU A 44 -1.29 -2.70 -0.79
C LEU A 44 -2.29 -1.79 -0.09
N MET A 45 -2.12 -1.56 1.20
CA MET A 45 -2.96 -0.64 1.97
C MET A 45 -2.84 0.80 1.46
N LEU A 46 -1.62 1.25 1.17
CA LEU A 46 -1.38 2.57 0.60
C LEU A 46 -2.00 2.71 -0.79
N ALA A 47 -1.88 1.68 -1.61
CA ALA A 47 -2.50 1.65 -2.94
C ALA A 47 -4.03 1.77 -2.83
N ALA A 48 -4.64 1.07 -1.88
CA ALA A 48 -6.07 1.15 -1.63
C ALA A 48 -6.50 2.56 -1.23
N ALA A 49 -5.75 3.20 -0.32
CA ALA A 49 -6.03 4.57 0.11
C ALA A 49 -5.87 5.56 -1.05
N ASN A 50 -4.84 5.41 -1.87
CA ASN A 50 -4.61 6.26 -3.03
C ASN A 50 -5.71 6.09 -4.08
N MET A 51 -6.16 4.87 -4.30
CA MET A 51 -7.28 4.59 -5.19
C MET A 51 -8.56 5.28 -4.71
N LEU A 52 -8.82 5.25 -3.41
CA LEU A 52 -9.98 5.90 -2.82
C LEU A 52 -9.93 7.43 -3.02
N LEU A 53 -8.75 8.03 -2.80
CA LEU A 53 -8.55 9.46 -3.05
C LEU A 53 -8.78 9.82 -4.52
N ALA A 54 -8.28 9.00 -5.44
CA ALA A 54 -8.46 9.22 -6.87
C ALA A 54 -9.94 9.14 -7.25
N VAL A 55 -10.66 8.16 -6.73
CA VAL A 55 -12.10 7.99 -7.00
C VAL A 55 -12.89 9.19 -6.49
N PHE A 56 -12.65 9.64 -5.27
CA PHE A 56 -13.33 10.81 -4.73
C PHE A 56 -12.98 12.09 -5.47
N SER A 57 -11.74 12.23 -5.93
CA SER A 57 -11.32 13.36 -6.74
C SER A 57 -12.13 13.45 -8.04
N VAL A 58 -12.31 12.33 -8.72
CA VAL A 58 -13.11 12.28 -9.95
C VAL A 58 -14.59 12.54 -9.62
N TYR A 59 -15.10 11.97 -8.56
CA TYR A 59 -16.50 12.13 -8.16
C TYR A 59 -16.83 13.58 -7.85
N HIS A 60 -15.94 14.29 -7.15
CA HIS A 60 -16.14 15.70 -6.81
C HIS A 60 -15.62 16.66 -7.87
N GLN A 61 -15.10 16.16 -8.98
CA GLN A 61 -14.54 16.96 -10.08
C GLN A 61 -13.45 17.92 -9.60
N ASP A 62 -12.65 17.48 -8.62
CA ASP A 62 -11.57 18.25 -8.03
C ASP A 62 -10.24 17.56 -8.30
N THR A 63 -9.39 18.18 -9.12
CA THR A 63 -8.11 17.60 -9.51
C THR A 63 -7.05 17.63 -8.40
N SER A 64 -7.29 18.36 -7.31
CA SER A 64 -6.37 18.41 -6.17
C SER A 64 -6.08 17.03 -5.59
N GLY A 65 -7.10 16.16 -5.51
CA GLY A 65 -6.93 14.79 -5.03
C GLY A 65 -6.02 13.97 -5.93
N GLN A 66 -6.10 14.17 -7.25
CA GLN A 66 -5.25 13.47 -8.21
C GLN A 66 -3.79 13.90 -8.10
N VAL A 67 -3.54 15.19 -7.91
CA VAL A 67 -2.19 15.72 -7.67
C VAL A 67 -1.62 15.12 -6.39
N PHE A 68 -2.41 15.08 -5.33
CA PHE A 68 -2.02 14.47 -4.07
C PHE A 68 -1.65 13.00 -4.24
N VAL A 69 -2.43 12.25 -5.03
CA VAL A 69 -2.16 10.84 -5.32
C VAL A 69 -0.81 10.67 -6.01
N ILE A 70 -0.47 11.55 -6.97
CA ILE A 70 0.82 11.48 -7.66
C ILE A 70 1.97 11.64 -6.66
N PHE A 71 1.90 12.61 -5.77
CA PHE A 71 2.91 12.81 -4.72
C PHE A 71 2.97 11.61 -3.77
N SER A 72 1.81 11.09 -3.37
CA SER A 72 1.73 9.94 -2.49
C SER A 72 2.37 8.69 -3.12
N LEU A 73 2.14 8.47 -4.42
CA LEU A 73 2.75 7.37 -5.15
C LEU A 73 4.28 7.51 -5.21
N ALA A 74 4.78 8.74 -5.42
CA ALA A 74 6.22 8.99 -5.43
C ALA A 74 6.85 8.68 -4.06
N VAL A 75 6.21 9.09 -2.98
CA VAL A 75 6.67 8.80 -1.62
C VAL A 75 6.63 7.29 -1.35
N ALA A 76 5.55 6.62 -1.73
CA ALA A 76 5.42 5.17 -1.57
C ALA A 76 6.52 4.42 -2.33
N ALA A 77 6.83 4.84 -3.55
CA ALA A 77 7.90 4.23 -4.34
C ALA A 77 9.26 4.42 -3.65
N ALA A 78 9.53 5.60 -3.11
CA ALA A 78 10.77 5.87 -2.38
C ALA A 78 10.86 5.02 -1.10
N GLU A 79 9.77 4.86 -0.37
CA GLU A 79 9.72 4.04 0.84
C GLU A 79 9.98 2.57 0.52
N VAL A 80 9.42 2.04 -0.56
CA VAL A 80 9.67 0.66 -1.00
C VAL A 80 11.14 0.47 -1.35
N ALA A 81 11.72 1.40 -2.10
CA ALA A 81 13.13 1.31 -2.49
C ALA A 81 14.05 1.29 -1.28
N VAL A 82 13.83 2.18 -0.31
CA VAL A 82 14.60 2.23 0.93
C VAL A 82 14.36 0.97 1.76
N GLY A 83 13.10 0.56 1.90
CA GLY A 83 12.74 -0.63 2.66
C GLY A 83 13.37 -1.90 2.11
N LEU A 84 13.35 -2.08 0.79
CA LEU A 84 13.98 -3.23 0.14
C LEU A 84 15.50 -3.21 0.33
N ALA A 85 16.13 -2.04 0.23
CA ALA A 85 17.56 -1.90 0.45
C ALA A 85 17.94 -2.33 1.88
N ILE A 86 17.17 -1.92 2.87
CA ILE A 86 17.35 -2.31 4.26
C ILE A 86 17.18 -3.82 4.44
N LEU A 87 16.13 -4.40 3.85
CA LEU A 87 15.86 -5.83 3.94
C LEU A 87 16.97 -6.67 3.30
N VAL A 88 17.49 -6.24 2.17
CA VAL A 88 18.61 -6.90 1.49
C VAL A 88 19.84 -6.87 2.39
N ALA A 89 20.15 -5.72 3.00
CA ALA A 89 21.28 -5.60 3.91
C ALA A 89 21.15 -6.51 5.13
N ILE A 90 19.96 -6.57 5.71
CA ILE A 90 19.67 -7.45 6.85
C ILE A 90 19.82 -8.91 6.45
N HIS A 91 19.26 -9.29 5.31
CA HIS A 91 19.34 -10.68 4.83
C HIS A 91 20.79 -11.11 4.59
N ARG A 92 21.61 -10.24 4.04
CA ARG A 92 23.03 -10.53 3.81
C ARG A 92 23.78 -10.76 5.11
N ASN A 93 23.43 -10.06 6.18
CA ASN A 93 24.12 -10.15 7.46
C ASN A 93 23.62 -11.32 8.31
N ILE A 94 22.33 -11.64 8.25
CA ILE A 94 21.68 -12.59 9.15
C ILE A 94 21.26 -13.87 8.43
N GLY A 95 21.06 -13.80 7.11
CA GLY A 95 20.55 -14.91 6.31
C GLY A 95 19.04 -15.12 6.42
N THR A 96 18.31 -14.19 7.06
CA THR A 96 16.87 -14.27 7.21
C THR A 96 16.24 -12.88 7.25
N ILE A 97 15.00 -12.80 6.79
CA ILE A 97 14.15 -11.61 6.90
C ILE A 97 12.99 -11.84 7.87
N ASP A 98 13.02 -12.94 8.62
CA ASP A 98 11.98 -13.27 9.60
C ASP A 98 12.10 -12.32 10.79
N ILE A 99 11.00 -11.68 11.14
CA ILE A 99 10.95 -10.66 12.19
C ILE A 99 11.25 -11.26 13.59
N ASP A 100 10.89 -12.51 13.81
CA ASP A 100 11.18 -13.19 15.07
C ASP A 100 12.70 -13.37 15.27
N LYS A 101 13.44 -13.65 14.19
CA LYS A 101 14.91 -13.73 14.22
C LYS A 101 15.51 -12.36 14.49
N LEU A 102 14.94 -11.29 13.93
CA LEU A 102 15.40 -9.92 14.17
C LEU A 102 15.19 -9.52 15.63
N LYS A 103 14.10 -9.93 16.24
CA LYS A 103 13.83 -9.68 17.66
C LYS A 103 14.87 -10.35 18.57
N ASN A 104 15.30 -11.54 18.21
CA ASN A 104 16.30 -12.27 18.98
C ASN A 104 17.67 -11.57 18.99
N LEU A 105 17.99 -10.79 17.96
CA LEU A 105 19.24 -10.02 17.90
C LEU A 105 19.28 -8.86 18.90
N LYS A 106 18.12 -8.37 19.33
CA LYS A 106 18.06 -7.28 20.31
C LYS A 106 18.32 -7.74 21.74
N GLY A 107 18.15 -8.98 21.96
CA GLY A 107 18.26 -9.41 23.31
C GLY A 107 18.96 -10.52 23.68
#